data_90e95a91a0a98713859ea9927c3b874c
#
_entry.id   90e95a91a0a98713859ea9927c3b874c
#
_cell.length_a   1.000
_cell.length_b   1.000
_cell.length_c   1.000
_cell.angle_alpha   90.00
_cell.angle_beta   90.00
_cell.angle_gamma   90.00
#
_symmetry.space_group_name_H-M   'P 1'
#
loop_
_entity.id
_entity.type
_entity.pdbx_description
1 polymer ?
#
loop_
_entity_poly.entity_id
_entity_poly.type
_entity_poly.pdbx_seq_one_letter_code
_entity_poly.pdbx_strand_id
1 'polypeptide(L)'
;KDDQLGAIFAHDLRSLGAGYDTPLVPKSHPEETGRCLVLVSPDGERSMNTYLGVSEHLAPEDVDVAQMAATEWIFLEGYRFDGPESHAAFARAIRAARAAGGRVAITLSDPFCVERHRDAFLAMIRADVDLLVANEHELKSLYLTDDLETAIARARAEVPITACTVGAGGAHV
;
A
#
# COMPACT_ATOMS: atom_id res chain seq x y z
N LYS A 1 17.40 -0.53 -5.47
CA LYS A 1 18.80 -0.98 -5.41
C LYS A 1 19.68 -0.08 -6.29
N ASP A 2 20.98 -0.03 -6.01
CA ASP A 2 21.98 0.58 -6.88
C ASP A 2 22.25 -0.31 -8.12
N ASP A 3 21.27 -0.33 -9.02
CA ASP A 3 21.30 -1.02 -10.31
C ASP A 3 20.59 -0.19 -11.39
N GLN A 4 20.57 -0.69 -12.63
CA GLN A 4 20.02 0.05 -13.76
C GLN A 4 18.54 0.40 -13.57
N LEU A 5 17.72 -0.55 -13.07
CA LEU A 5 16.28 -0.31 -12.86
C LEU A 5 16.03 0.67 -11.71
N GLY A 6 16.83 0.58 -10.64
CA GLY A 6 16.75 1.54 -9.54
C GLY A 6 17.12 2.96 -9.96
N ALA A 7 18.11 3.11 -10.84
CA ALA A 7 18.48 4.41 -11.39
C ALA A 7 17.37 5.01 -12.28
N ILE A 8 16.74 4.18 -13.14
CA ILE A 8 15.60 4.59 -13.97
C ILE A 8 14.42 5.02 -13.07
N PHE A 9 14.06 4.20 -12.09
CA PHE A 9 12.97 4.49 -11.16
C PHE A 9 13.16 5.82 -10.42
N ALA A 10 14.37 6.02 -9.87
CA ALA A 10 14.70 7.25 -9.15
C ALA A 10 14.67 8.49 -10.07
N HIS A 11 15.16 8.35 -11.30
CA HIS A 11 15.13 9.41 -12.32
C HIS A 11 13.67 9.79 -12.63
N ASP A 12 12.83 8.81 -12.91
CA ASP A 12 11.45 9.04 -13.32
C ASP A 12 10.63 9.72 -12.23
N LEU A 13 10.75 9.26 -10.97
CA LEU A 13 10.07 9.91 -9.84
C LEU A 13 10.48 11.39 -9.69
N ARG A 14 11.78 11.66 -9.75
CA ARG A 14 12.29 13.04 -9.65
C ARG A 14 11.86 13.91 -10.83
N SER A 15 11.81 13.35 -12.03
CA SER A 15 11.37 14.08 -13.23
C SER A 15 9.89 14.48 -13.17
N LEU A 16 9.07 13.73 -12.43
CA LEU A 16 7.67 14.05 -12.15
C LEU A 16 7.50 15.05 -10.97
N GLY A 17 8.59 15.51 -10.38
CA GLY A 17 8.56 16.41 -9.22
C GLY A 17 8.28 15.71 -7.89
N ALA A 18 8.25 14.39 -7.85
CA ALA A 18 8.13 13.65 -6.60
C ALA A 18 9.46 13.64 -5.83
N GLY A 19 9.40 13.87 -4.52
CA GLY A 19 10.54 13.66 -3.65
C GLY A 19 10.91 12.18 -3.58
N TYR A 20 12.17 11.85 -3.79
CA TYR A 20 12.66 10.48 -3.69
C TYR A 20 14.09 10.49 -3.14
N ASP A 21 14.19 10.33 -1.83
CA ASP A 21 15.45 10.34 -1.07
C ASP A 21 15.71 9.00 -0.35
N THR A 22 14.96 7.96 -0.73
CA THR A 22 15.13 6.61 -0.17
C THR A 22 16.55 6.09 -0.42
N PRO A 23 17.28 5.66 0.62
CA PRO A 23 18.61 5.07 0.46
C PRO A 23 18.57 3.85 -0.44
N LEU A 24 19.52 3.77 -1.36
CA LEU A 24 19.62 2.63 -2.27
C LEU A 24 20.24 1.43 -1.55
N VAL A 25 19.62 0.27 -1.70
CA VAL A 25 20.24 -1.00 -1.32
C VAL A 25 21.53 -1.19 -2.13
N PRO A 26 22.67 -1.57 -1.49
CA PRO A 26 23.96 -1.68 -2.15
C PRO A 26 23.95 -2.61 -3.37
N LYS A 27 24.79 -2.30 -4.35
CA LYS A 27 24.95 -3.10 -5.58
C LYS A 27 25.29 -4.57 -5.31
N SER A 28 25.98 -4.84 -4.21
CA SER A 28 26.38 -6.19 -3.77
C SER A 28 25.24 -7.03 -3.21
N HIS A 29 24.05 -6.45 -2.96
CA HIS A 29 22.90 -7.24 -2.49
C HIS A 29 22.51 -8.29 -3.55
N PRO A 30 22.19 -9.54 -3.17
CA PRO A 30 21.89 -10.61 -4.13
C PRO A 30 20.64 -10.35 -4.95
N GLU A 31 19.63 -9.74 -4.38
CA GLU A 31 18.38 -9.42 -5.08
C GLU A 31 18.48 -8.12 -5.87
N GLU A 32 17.74 -8.04 -6.96
CA GLU A 32 17.67 -6.87 -7.84
C GLU A 32 16.51 -5.95 -7.48
N THR A 33 16.45 -4.77 -8.09
CA THR A 33 15.27 -3.90 -8.04
C THR A 33 14.05 -4.64 -8.57
N GLY A 34 12.90 -4.47 -7.90
CA GLY A 34 11.63 -5.06 -8.28
C GLY A 34 11.22 -4.68 -9.70
N ARG A 35 10.53 -5.61 -10.39
CA ARG A 35 10.01 -5.41 -11.76
C ARG A 35 8.73 -6.20 -11.97
N CYS A 36 7.88 -5.72 -12.84
CA CYS A 36 6.67 -6.41 -13.24
C CYS A 36 6.59 -6.52 -14.76
N LEU A 37 6.41 -7.74 -15.26
CA LEU A 37 6.06 -7.97 -16.65
C LEU A 37 4.54 -7.92 -16.77
N VAL A 38 4.03 -6.91 -17.46
CA VAL A 38 2.59 -6.71 -17.67
C VAL A 38 2.23 -7.13 -19.07
N LEU A 39 1.35 -8.12 -19.19
CA LEU A 39 0.75 -8.56 -20.44
C LEU A 39 -0.67 -7.97 -20.54
N VAL A 40 -0.93 -7.25 -21.61
CA VAL A 40 -2.25 -6.61 -21.84
C VAL A 40 -2.95 -7.33 -22.97
N SER A 41 -4.16 -7.86 -22.71
CA SER A 41 -5.00 -8.49 -23.71
C SER A 41 -5.79 -7.46 -24.54
N PRO A 42 -6.36 -7.84 -25.71
CA PRO A 42 -7.07 -6.90 -26.59
C PRO A 42 -8.27 -6.19 -25.96
N ASP A 43 -8.87 -6.76 -24.91
CA ASP A 43 -9.96 -6.16 -24.12
C ASP A 43 -9.47 -5.19 -23.04
N GLY A 44 -8.13 -5.00 -22.91
CA GLY A 44 -7.52 -4.11 -21.94
C GLY A 44 -7.25 -4.74 -20.57
N GLU A 45 -7.58 -6.02 -20.37
CA GLU A 45 -7.24 -6.74 -19.14
C GLU A 45 -5.73 -6.98 -19.03
N ARG A 46 -5.23 -7.03 -17.78
CA ARG A 46 -3.80 -7.11 -17.48
C ARG A 46 -3.48 -8.34 -16.67
N SER A 47 -2.52 -9.11 -17.16
CA SER A 47 -1.86 -10.17 -16.38
C SER A 47 -0.49 -9.66 -15.93
N MET A 48 -0.24 -9.71 -14.64
CA MET A 48 0.98 -9.18 -14.03
C MET A 48 1.84 -10.30 -13.46
N ASN A 49 3.12 -10.36 -13.91
CA ASN A 49 4.13 -11.26 -13.38
C ASN A 49 5.16 -10.43 -12.62
N THR A 50 4.99 -10.39 -11.31
CA THR A 50 5.76 -9.50 -10.43
C THR A 50 6.90 -10.24 -9.74
N TYR A 51 8.10 -9.67 -9.85
CA TYR A 51 9.26 -9.97 -9.01
C TYR A 51 9.50 -8.77 -8.10
N LEU A 52 9.29 -8.95 -6.81
CA LEU A 52 9.40 -7.86 -5.82
C LEU A 52 10.85 -7.44 -5.57
N GLY A 53 11.79 -8.40 -5.60
CA GLY A 53 13.19 -8.14 -5.34
C GLY A 53 13.41 -7.43 -4.01
N VAL A 54 14.35 -6.51 -3.95
CA VAL A 54 14.67 -5.76 -2.71
C VAL A 54 13.49 -5.01 -2.09
N SER A 55 12.43 -4.75 -2.86
CA SER A 55 11.25 -4.08 -2.30
C SER A 55 10.45 -4.95 -1.34
N GLU A 56 10.69 -6.26 -1.30
CA GLU A 56 10.07 -7.17 -0.34
C GLU A 56 10.53 -6.92 1.11
N HIS A 57 11.70 -6.33 1.28
CA HIS A 57 12.38 -6.21 2.56
C HIS A 57 12.21 -4.83 3.22
N LEU A 58 11.03 -4.21 3.09
CA LEU A 58 10.75 -2.97 3.82
C LEU A 58 10.84 -3.22 5.34
N ALA A 59 11.82 -2.56 5.97
CA ALA A 59 12.11 -2.70 7.38
C ALA A 59 11.86 -1.37 8.14
N PRO A 60 11.74 -1.39 9.48
CA PRO A 60 11.61 -0.16 10.26
C PRO A 60 12.71 0.87 10.02
N GLU A 61 13.93 0.42 9.72
CA GLU A 61 15.09 1.28 9.47
C GLU A 61 14.93 2.11 8.19
N ASP A 62 14.15 1.62 7.23
CA ASP A 62 13.88 2.33 5.97
C ASP A 62 12.89 3.49 6.13
N VAL A 63 12.21 3.57 7.28
CA VAL A 63 11.25 4.63 7.56
C VAL A 63 11.94 5.88 8.07
N ASP A 64 11.97 6.94 7.28
CA ASP A 64 12.39 8.27 7.71
C ASP A 64 11.32 8.92 8.59
N VAL A 65 11.58 8.88 9.90
CA VAL A 65 10.65 9.42 10.91
C VAL A 65 10.42 10.92 10.74
N ALA A 66 11.46 11.67 10.34
CA ALA A 66 11.33 13.12 10.15
C ALA A 66 10.44 13.44 8.94
N GLN A 67 10.61 12.68 7.84
CA GLN A 67 9.75 12.81 6.68
C GLN A 67 8.30 12.44 7.01
N MET A 68 8.06 11.35 7.72
CA MET A 68 6.71 10.96 8.14
C MET A 68 6.05 12.03 9.02
N ALA A 69 6.80 12.61 9.94
CA ALA A 69 6.30 13.67 10.83
C ALA A 69 6.03 15.00 10.08
N ALA A 70 6.61 15.21 8.91
CA ALA A 70 6.41 16.42 8.11
C ALA A 70 5.25 16.31 7.11
N THR A 71 4.57 15.14 7.00
CA THR A 71 3.49 14.92 6.05
C THR A 71 2.11 15.11 6.67
N GLU A 72 1.15 15.57 5.87
CA GLU A 72 -0.26 15.59 6.27
C GLU A 72 -0.90 14.20 6.19
N TRP A 73 -0.45 13.40 5.21
CA TRP A 73 -0.94 12.05 4.98
C TRP A 73 0.21 11.09 4.70
N ILE A 74 0.17 9.92 5.30
CA ILE A 74 0.91 8.75 4.84
C ILE A 74 -0.04 7.80 4.13
N PHE A 75 0.42 7.18 3.04
CA PHE A 75 -0.33 6.18 2.29
C PHE A 75 0.37 4.83 2.37
N LEU A 76 -0.36 3.83 2.85
CA LEU A 76 0.15 2.47 3.04
C LEU A 76 -0.42 1.53 1.98
N GLU A 77 0.40 0.65 1.46
CA GLU A 77 -0.01 -0.37 0.51
C GLU A 77 -0.19 -1.74 1.17
N GLY A 78 -1.38 -2.33 1.03
CA GLY A 78 -1.72 -3.62 1.61
C GLY A 78 -0.79 -4.76 1.19
N TYR A 79 -0.28 -4.75 -0.05
CA TYR A 79 0.71 -5.74 -0.50
C TYR A 79 1.92 -5.88 0.43
N ARG A 80 2.26 -4.83 1.18
CA ARG A 80 3.39 -4.87 2.10
C ARG A 80 3.14 -5.74 3.34
N PHE A 81 1.90 -6.16 3.59
CA PHE A 81 1.59 -7.13 4.67
C PHE A 81 2.26 -8.49 4.47
N ASP A 82 2.62 -8.86 3.23
CA ASP A 82 3.38 -10.09 2.94
C ASP A 82 4.86 -9.99 3.35
N GLY A 83 5.40 -8.79 3.54
CA GLY A 83 6.80 -8.59 3.91
C GLY A 83 7.07 -8.90 5.38
N PRO A 84 8.22 -9.53 5.71
CA PRO A 84 8.51 -10.05 7.04
C PRO A 84 8.56 -8.97 8.13
N GLU A 85 9.02 -7.76 7.80
CA GLU A 85 9.18 -6.65 8.74
C GLU A 85 8.25 -5.46 8.47
N SER A 86 7.40 -5.56 7.46
CA SER A 86 6.57 -4.45 7.00
C SER A 86 5.57 -3.98 8.04
N HIS A 87 5.02 -4.87 8.87
CA HIS A 87 4.13 -4.48 9.97
C HIS A 87 4.83 -3.57 10.98
N ALA A 88 6.10 -3.86 11.31
CA ALA A 88 6.90 -3.03 12.21
C ALA A 88 7.27 -1.67 11.55
N ALA A 89 7.58 -1.68 10.25
CA ALA A 89 7.81 -0.47 9.47
C ALA A 89 6.55 0.42 9.43
N PHE A 90 5.38 -0.15 9.14
CA PHE A 90 4.11 0.57 9.17
C PHE A 90 3.81 1.16 10.54
N ALA A 91 3.96 0.38 11.62
CA ALA A 91 3.75 0.87 12.97
C ALA A 91 4.70 2.04 13.31
N ARG A 92 5.94 2.03 12.80
CA ARG A 92 6.88 3.15 12.96
C ARG A 92 6.44 4.38 12.20
N ALA A 93 6.03 4.22 10.94
CA ALA A 93 5.54 5.32 10.10
C ALA A 93 4.28 5.96 10.68
N ILE A 94 3.30 5.14 11.09
CA ILE A 94 2.05 5.58 11.71
C ILE A 94 2.32 6.39 12.98
N ARG A 95 3.15 5.87 13.89
CA ARG A 95 3.49 6.58 15.12
C ARG A 95 4.13 7.93 14.85
N ALA A 96 5.04 8.02 13.88
CA ALA A 96 5.69 9.27 13.53
C ALA A 96 4.71 10.30 12.95
N ALA A 97 3.87 9.89 12.01
CA ALA A 97 2.85 10.77 11.42
C ALA A 97 1.82 11.23 12.46
N ARG A 98 1.29 10.30 13.27
CA ARG A 98 0.29 10.61 14.31
C ARG A 98 0.82 11.56 15.38
N ALA A 99 2.07 11.39 15.82
CA ALA A 99 2.69 12.28 16.80
C ALA A 99 2.78 13.74 16.32
N ALA A 100 2.78 13.97 15.01
CA ALA A 100 2.79 15.27 14.37
C ALA A 100 1.40 15.76 13.89
N GLY A 101 0.34 14.99 14.15
CA GLY A 101 -1.03 15.31 13.71
C GLY A 101 -1.35 14.87 12.27
N GLY A 102 -0.49 14.08 11.66
CA GLY A 102 -0.71 13.49 10.33
C GLY A 102 -1.79 12.40 10.33
N ARG A 103 -2.30 12.11 9.15
CA ARG A 103 -3.36 11.15 8.87
C ARG A 103 -2.84 9.92 8.12
N VAL A 104 -3.59 8.83 8.22
CA VAL A 104 -3.20 7.53 7.64
C VAL A 104 -4.24 7.08 6.63
N ALA A 105 -3.78 6.82 5.41
CA ALA A 105 -4.56 6.16 4.37
C ALA A 105 -3.97 4.77 4.07
N ILE A 106 -4.83 3.80 3.77
CA ILE A 106 -4.41 2.47 3.33
C ILE A 106 -5.24 1.99 2.14
N THR A 107 -4.59 1.30 1.20
CA THR A 107 -5.28 0.47 0.21
C THR A 107 -5.19 -1.00 0.58
N LEU A 108 -6.25 -1.77 0.32
CA LEU A 108 -6.27 -3.22 0.56
C LEU A 108 -5.46 -4.01 -0.48
N SER A 109 -5.23 -3.41 -1.65
CA SER A 109 -4.37 -3.89 -2.74
C SER A 109 -4.92 -5.05 -3.57
N ASP A 110 -5.28 -6.19 -2.98
CA ASP A 110 -6.03 -7.25 -3.65
C ASP A 110 -6.77 -8.18 -2.67
N PRO A 111 -7.81 -8.93 -3.13
CA PRO A 111 -8.59 -9.82 -2.27
C PRO A 111 -7.77 -10.94 -1.63
N PHE A 112 -6.75 -11.49 -2.32
CA PHE A 112 -5.93 -12.58 -1.79
C PHE A 112 -5.01 -12.08 -0.65
N CYS A 113 -4.51 -10.85 -0.76
CA CYS A 113 -3.78 -10.21 0.33
C CYS A 113 -4.69 -10.02 1.56
N VAL A 114 -5.92 -9.56 1.33
CA VAL A 114 -6.94 -9.41 2.38
C VAL A 114 -7.24 -10.75 3.06
N GLU A 115 -7.42 -11.83 2.30
CA GLU A 115 -7.69 -13.17 2.83
C GLU A 115 -6.58 -13.67 3.75
N ARG A 116 -5.32 -13.47 3.34
CA ARG A 116 -4.15 -13.88 4.14
C ARG A 116 -3.97 -13.09 5.43
N HIS A 117 -4.33 -11.80 5.40
CA HIS A 117 -3.98 -10.85 6.47
C HIS A 117 -5.19 -10.14 7.08
N ARG A 118 -6.42 -10.69 6.94
CA ARG A 118 -7.68 -10.06 7.34
C ARG A 118 -7.67 -9.48 8.73
N ASP A 119 -7.26 -10.26 9.71
CA ASP A 119 -7.27 -9.81 11.10
C ASP A 119 -6.30 -8.66 11.35
N ALA A 120 -5.15 -8.68 10.68
CA ALA A 120 -4.16 -7.60 10.76
C ALA A 120 -4.67 -6.32 10.08
N PHE A 121 -5.33 -6.44 8.93
CA PHE A 121 -6.00 -5.31 8.27
C PHE A 121 -7.08 -4.71 9.17
N LEU A 122 -7.99 -5.52 9.71
CA LEU A 122 -9.06 -5.04 10.58
C LEU A 122 -8.52 -4.38 11.85
N ALA A 123 -7.46 -4.95 12.44
CA ALA A 123 -6.83 -4.35 13.61
C ALA A 123 -6.25 -2.96 13.31
N MET A 124 -5.50 -2.82 12.20
CA MET A 124 -4.92 -1.55 11.78
C MET A 124 -6.00 -0.53 11.38
N ILE A 125 -7.00 -0.95 10.62
CA ILE A 125 -8.12 -0.11 10.17
C ILE A 125 -8.81 0.53 11.36
N ARG A 126 -9.15 -0.25 12.38
CA ARG A 126 -9.85 0.22 13.58
C ARG A 126 -9.02 1.12 14.49
N ALA A 127 -7.71 0.90 14.50
CA ALA A 127 -6.83 1.62 15.41
C ALA A 127 -6.24 2.91 14.81
N ASP A 128 -5.91 2.88 13.52
CA ASP A 128 -4.96 3.85 12.97
C ASP A 128 -5.39 4.52 11.64
N VAL A 129 -6.43 4.02 10.95
CA VAL A 129 -6.74 4.48 9.58
C VAL A 129 -7.80 5.56 9.57
N ASP A 130 -7.52 6.64 8.82
CA ASP A 130 -8.48 7.73 8.54
C ASP A 130 -9.15 7.58 7.18
N LEU A 131 -8.47 6.95 6.21
CA LEU A 131 -8.98 6.72 4.85
C LEU A 131 -8.68 5.28 4.41
N LEU A 132 -9.74 4.53 4.18
CA LEU A 132 -9.67 3.19 3.57
C LEU A 132 -9.99 3.29 2.07
N VAL A 133 -9.06 2.84 1.24
CA VAL A 133 -9.26 2.70 -0.21
C VAL A 133 -9.34 1.22 -0.55
N ALA A 134 -10.38 0.82 -1.28
CA ALA A 134 -10.58 -0.57 -1.69
C ALA A 134 -11.41 -0.64 -2.97
N ASN A 135 -11.33 -1.75 -3.70
CA ASN A 135 -12.36 -2.09 -4.67
C ASN A 135 -13.47 -2.94 -4.02
N GLU A 136 -14.54 -3.19 -4.76
CA GLU A 136 -15.69 -3.96 -4.25
C GLU A 136 -15.32 -5.38 -3.80
N HIS A 137 -14.39 -6.04 -4.51
CA HIS A 137 -13.97 -7.42 -4.20
C HIS A 137 -13.12 -7.48 -2.93
N GLU A 138 -12.21 -6.53 -2.78
CA GLU A 138 -11.39 -6.38 -1.57
C GLU A 138 -12.24 -6.10 -0.34
N LEU A 139 -13.22 -5.19 -0.47
CA LEU A 139 -14.07 -4.82 0.66
C LEU A 139 -14.99 -5.98 1.08
N LYS A 140 -15.58 -6.69 0.10
CA LYS A 140 -16.37 -7.90 0.36
C LYS A 140 -15.52 -8.99 1.04
N SER A 141 -14.28 -9.20 0.56
CA SER A 141 -13.34 -10.14 1.17
C SER A 141 -13.00 -9.76 2.61
N LEU A 142 -12.74 -8.47 2.89
CA LEU A 142 -12.41 -7.98 4.22
C LEU A 142 -13.52 -8.28 5.23
N TYR A 143 -14.76 -8.04 4.83
CA TYR A 143 -15.93 -8.16 5.72
C TYR A 143 -16.68 -9.49 5.59
N LEU A 144 -16.18 -10.45 4.81
CA LEU A 144 -16.78 -11.78 4.61
C LEU A 144 -18.28 -11.69 4.24
N THR A 145 -18.57 -10.92 3.20
CA THR A 145 -19.94 -10.73 2.69
C THR A 145 -19.94 -10.61 1.18
N ASP A 146 -20.96 -11.14 0.52
CA ASP A 146 -21.16 -10.96 -0.94
C ASP A 146 -21.94 -9.68 -1.25
N ASP A 147 -22.54 -9.05 -0.25
CA ASP A 147 -23.34 -7.84 -0.40
C ASP A 147 -22.45 -6.58 -0.22
N LEU A 148 -22.32 -5.78 -1.30
CA LEU A 148 -21.47 -4.60 -1.32
C LEU A 148 -21.95 -3.51 -0.36
N GLU A 149 -23.26 -3.30 -0.25
CA GLU A 149 -23.83 -2.27 0.62
C GLU A 149 -23.53 -2.59 2.11
N THR A 150 -23.63 -3.87 2.46
CA THR A 150 -23.22 -4.34 3.79
C THR A 150 -21.73 -4.12 4.04
N ALA A 151 -20.87 -4.41 3.06
CA ALA A 151 -19.42 -4.20 3.19
C ALA A 151 -19.09 -2.71 3.38
N ILE A 152 -19.67 -1.84 2.56
CA ILE A 152 -19.51 -0.38 2.67
C ILE A 152 -20.01 0.14 4.02
N ALA A 153 -21.18 -0.30 4.47
CA ALA A 153 -21.75 0.11 5.76
C ALA A 153 -20.83 -0.25 6.93
N ARG A 154 -20.22 -1.45 6.90
CA ARG A 154 -19.25 -1.86 7.92
C ARG A 154 -17.97 -1.01 7.88
N ALA A 155 -17.44 -0.76 6.69
CA ALA A 155 -16.25 0.09 6.54
C ALA A 155 -16.50 1.49 7.09
N ARG A 156 -17.63 2.11 6.74
CA ARG A 156 -18.02 3.45 7.23
C ARG A 156 -18.24 3.51 8.75
N ALA A 157 -18.56 2.39 9.38
CA ALA A 157 -18.67 2.32 10.83
C ALA A 157 -17.31 2.26 11.54
N GLU A 158 -16.26 1.86 10.83
CA GLU A 158 -14.91 1.64 11.39
C GLU A 158 -13.89 2.73 10.99
N VAL A 159 -14.10 3.42 9.86
CA VAL A 159 -13.15 4.40 9.31
C VAL A 159 -13.85 5.72 8.97
N PRO A 160 -13.25 6.88 9.28
CA PRO A 160 -13.84 8.18 8.98
C PRO A 160 -14.14 8.41 7.50
N ILE A 161 -13.27 7.93 6.60
CA ILE A 161 -13.45 8.07 5.14
C ILE A 161 -13.22 6.70 4.49
N THR A 162 -14.19 6.24 3.69
CA THR A 162 -14.07 5.03 2.88
C THR A 162 -14.25 5.38 1.42
N ALA A 163 -13.32 4.94 0.55
CA ALA A 163 -13.42 5.07 -0.90
C ALA A 163 -13.42 3.68 -1.52
N CYS A 164 -14.59 3.24 -2.00
CA CYS A 164 -14.76 1.93 -2.65
C CYS A 164 -14.99 2.10 -4.14
N THR A 165 -14.04 1.62 -4.98
CA THR A 165 -14.17 1.65 -6.43
C THR A 165 -14.98 0.48 -6.95
N VAL A 166 -15.82 0.72 -7.98
CA VAL A 166 -16.71 -0.27 -8.59
C VAL A 166 -16.56 -0.28 -10.12
N GLY A 167 -15.33 -0.26 -10.60
CA GLY A 167 -15.00 -0.26 -12.01
C GLY A 167 -15.64 0.90 -12.77
N ALA A 168 -16.32 0.60 -13.89
CA ALA A 168 -17.01 1.61 -14.71
C ALA A 168 -18.17 2.30 -13.98
N GLY A 169 -18.65 1.76 -12.87
CA GLY A 169 -19.69 2.34 -12.02
C GLY A 169 -19.22 3.53 -11.17
N GLY A 170 -17.92 3.80 -11.13
CA GLY A 170 -17.35 4.92 -10.37
C GLY A 170 -16.83 4.51 -8.98
N ALA A 171 -17.16 5.28 -7.95
CA ALA A 171 -16.77 5.01 -6.57
C ALA A 171 -17.82 5.48 -5.56
N HIS A 172 -17.91 4.77 -4.46
CA HIS A 172 -18.65 5.17 -3.25
C HIS A 172 -17.65 5.80 -2.27
N VAL A 173 -17.97 7.00 -1.80
CA VAL A 173 -17.15 7.72 -0.80
C VAL A 173 -18.02 8.06 0.41
#